data_09452de4129f98d6616eb31e50e98687
#
_entry.id   09452de4129f98d6616eb31e50e98687
#
_cell.length_a   1.000
_cell.length_b   1.000
_cell.length_c   1.000
_cell.angle_alpha   90.00
_cell.angle_beta   90.00
_cell.angle_gamma   90.00
#
_symmetry.space_group_name_H-M   'P 1'
#
loop_
_entity.id
_entity.type
_entity.pdbx_description
1 polymer ?
#
loop_
_entity_poly.entity_id
_entity_poly.type
_entity_poly.pdbx_seq_one_letter_code
_entity_poly.pdbx_strand_id
1 'polypeptide(L)'
;MTQFGEQECQVSDIAFLNPKRPLSKNQVARYIDMSQLSTTGAFPSGWEKKPFTGGMRFSNGDTLLARITPCLENGKTAYINFLNDEEVAFGSTEYIVLAPKSGVPSEFLYCLARYPEFVDYAVKNMNGSSGRQRVSADTIGRFVLRCPSQRAMHDFESVASCLFTEMKNHFGENLKIAELRDALLPKLMSGEIDVSTLRV
;
A
#
# COMPACT_ATOMS: atom_id res chain seq x y z
N MET A 1 27.49 18.45 2.01
CA MET A 1 26.98 18.27 3.38
C MET A 1 25.97 17.14 3.33
N THR A 2 26.25 16.03 3.98
CA THR A 2 25.45 14.80 3.96
C THR A 2 24.09 15.07 4.60
N GLN A 3 23.01 14.93 3.83
CA GLN A 3 21.62 15.08 4.30
C GLN A 3 21.17 13.93 5.24
N PHE A 4 22.02 12.90 5.40
CA PHE A 4 21.75 11.76 6.28
C PHE A 4 22.55 11.92 7.56
N GLY A 5 21.90 11.67 8.69
CA GLY A 5 22.58 11.55 9.97
C GLY A 5 23.61 10.40 9.91
N GLU A 6 24.66 10.49 10.71
CA GLU A 6 25.68 9.40 10.85
C GLU A 6 25.12 8.20 11.62
N GLN A 7 23.92 8.31 12.19
CA GLN A 7 23.31 7.32 13.07
C GLN A 7 22.42 6.35 12.28
N GLU A 8 22.59 5.07 12.51
CA GLU A 8 21.71 4.02 12.01
C GLU A 8 20.47 3.89 12.88
N CYS A 9 19.35 3.51 12.27
CA CYS A 9 18.11 3.15 12.95
C CYS A 9 17.46 1.92 12.29
N GLN A 10 16.56 1.30 13.02
CA GLN A 10 15.75 0.20 12.52
C GLN A 10 14.40 0.69 12.03
N VAL A 11 13.75 -0.08 11.16
CA VAL A 11 12.38 0.23 10.73
C VAL A 11 11.43 0.33 11.91
N SER A 12 11.62 -0.49 12.95
CA SER A 12 10.85 -0.41 14.20
C SER A 12 11.02 0.91 14.95
N ASP A 13 12.07 1.70 14.69
CA ASP A 13 12.25 3.02 15.30
C ASP A 13 11.40 4.09 14.62
N ILE A 14 11.09 3.93 13.34
CA ILE A 14 10.37 4.89 12.50
C ILE A 14 8.95 4.46 12.13
N ALA A 15 8.58 3.20 12.34
CA ALA A 15 7.26 2.65 12.01
C ALA A 15 6.71 1.75 13.11
N PHE A 16 5.39 1.75 13.27
CA PHE A 16 4.68 0.70 13.96
C PHE A 16 4.38 -0.42 12.95
N LEU A 17 4.68 -1.65 13.35
CA LEU A 17 4.38 -2.83 12.52
C LEU A 17 3.09 -3.47 13.01
N ASN A 18 2.16 -3.70 12.10
CA ASN A 18 0.85 -4.31 12.37
C ASN A 18 0.08 -3.63 13.52
N PRO A 19 -0.11 -2.30 13.46
CA PRO A 19 -0.78 -1.58 14.54
C PRO A 19 -2.20 -2.11 14.76
N LYS A 20 -2.63 -2.16 16.00
CA LYS A 20 -4.01 -2.52 16.35
C LYS A 20 -4.94 -1.37 15.95
N ARG A 21 -5.96 -1.66 15.15
CA ARG A 21 -6.99 -0.69 14.77
C ARG A 21 -8.38 -1.23 15.11
N PRO A 22 -9.30 -0.37 15.60
CA PRO A 22 -10.64 -0.81 15.97
C PRO A 22 -11.45 -1.16 14.71
N LEU A 23 -11.94 -2.39 14.63
CA LEU A 23 -12.92 -2.83 13.64
C LEU A 23 -13.68 -4.01 14.25
N SER A 24 -14.99 -3.87 14.41
CA SER A 24 -15.84 -4.86 15.05
C SER A 24 -16.09 -6.06 14.13
N LYS A 25 -16.19 -7.23 14.70
CA LYS A 25 -16.56 -8.45 13.93
C LYS A 25 -17.89 -8.24 13.21
N ASN A 26 -17.96 -8.66 11.96
CA ASN A 26 -19.11 -8.48 11.05
C ASN A 26 -19.42 -7.03 10.65
N GLN A 27 -18.66 -6.04 11.09
CA GLN A 27 -18.76 -4.68 10.57
C GLN A 27 -18.37 -4.66 9.10
N VAL A 28 -19.21 -4.07 8.24
CA VAL A 28 -18.91 -3.92 6.82
C VAL A 28 -17.87 -2.82 6.64
N ALA A 29 -16.76 -3.18 6.02
CA ALA A 29 -15.64 -2.28 5.74
C ALA A 29 -15.04 -2.55 4.35
N ARG A 30 -14.20 -1.66 3.84
CA ARG A 30 -13.45 -1.90 2.61
C ARG A 30 -12.45 -3.03 2.83
N TYR A 31 -12.47 -3.99 1.92
CA TYR A 31 -11.55 -5.11 1.87
C TYR A 31 -10.65 -4.99 0.66
N ILE A 32 -9.34 -5.07 0.87
CA ILE A 32 -8.34 -5.08 -0.19
C ILE A 32 -7.71 -6.48 -0.25
N ASP A 33 -7.96 -7.16 -1.36
CA ASP A 33 -7.37 -8.47 -1.62
C ASP A 33 -5.91 -8.37 -2.08
N MET A 34 -5.14 -9.45 -1.91
CA MET A 34 -3.75 -9.54 -2.38
C MET A 34 -3.62 -9.35 -3.91
N SER A 35 -4.63 -9.74 -4.68
CA SER A 35 -4.66 -9.54 -6.13
C SER A 35 -4.75 -8.07 -6.52
N GLN A 36 -5.30 -7.23 -5.64
CA GLN A 36 -5.48 -5.80 -5.87
C GLN A 36 -4.23 -4.97 -5.56
N LEU A 37 -3.23 -5.55 -4.87
CA LEU A 37 -1.95 -4.87 -4.68
C LEU A 37 -1.17 -4.82 -6.00
N SER A 38 -0.78 -3.61 -6.38
CA SER A 38 0.04 -3.37 -7.58
C SER A 38 1.49 -3.81 -7.36
N THR A 39 2.15 -4.21 -8.43
CA THR A 39 3.59 -4.43 -8.48
C THR A 39 4.36 -3.17 -8.90
N THR A 40 3.68 -2.17 -9.45
CA THR A 40 4.29 -0.95 -10.02
C THR A 40 3.66 0.34 -9.48
N GLY A 41 2.35 0.35 -9.23
CA GLY A 41 1.61 1.52 -8.75
C GLY A 41 1.63 1.65 -7.22
N ALA A 42 1.33 2.86 -6.73
CA ALA A 42 1.26 3.15 -5.29
C ALA A 42 -0.05 2.69 -4.65
N PHE A 43 -1.13 2.67 -5.40
CA PHE A 43 -2.46 2.36 -4.88
C PHE A 43 -2.95 0.97 -5.32
N PRO A 44 -3.83 0.33 -4.54
CA PRO A 44 -4.45 -0.91 -4.98
C PRO A 44 -5.36 -0.66 -6.20
N SER A 45 -5.56 -1.66 -7.04
CA SER A 45 -6.42 -1.54 -8.23
C SER A 45 -7.91 -1.39 -7.92
N GLY A 46 -8.31 -1.61 -6.68
CA GLY A 46 -9.69 -1.50 -6.22
C GLY A 46 -9.88 -2.10 -4.84
N TRP A 47 -11.13 -2.17 -4.40
CA TRP A 47 -11.56 -2.78 -3.14
C TRP A 47 -12.99 -3.29 -3.25
N GLU A 48 -13.39 -4.12 -2.30
CA GLU A 48 -14.76 -4.58 -2.12
C GLU A 48 -15.28 -4.20 -0.73
N LYS A 49 -16.59 -4.12 -0.55
CA LYS A 49 -17.19 -4.02 0.78
C LYS A 49 -17.53 -5.40 1.29
N LYS A 50 -16.94 -5.78 2.42
CA LYS A 50 -17.17 -7.10 3.07
C LYS A 50 -17.33 -6.96 4.57
N PRO A 51 -18.09 -7.88 5.23
CA PRO A 51 -18.08 -7.99 6.68
C PRO A 51 -16.67 -8.39 7.17
N PHE A 52 -16.18 -7.73 8.20
CA PHE A 52 -14.90 -8.08 8.81
C PHE A 52 -14.98 -9.42 9.55
N THR A 53 -14.26 -10.41 9.06
CA THR A 53 -14.16 -11.74 9.69
C THR A 53 -12.75 -12.05 10.16
N GLY A 54 -11.78 -11.25 9.74
CA GLY A 54 -10.36 -11.42 10.05
C GLY A 54 -9.48 -10.75 9.00
N GLY A 55 -8.18 -10.72 9.21
CA GLY A 55 -7.21 -10.09 8.34
C GLY A 55 -6.54 -8.87 8.96
N MET A 56 -5.59 -8.31 8.23
CA MET A 56 -4.84 -7.12 8.69
C MET A 56 -5.70 -5.88 8.51
N ARG A 57 -5.71 -5.01 9.52
CA ARG A 57 -6.47 -3.76 9.56
C ARG A 57 -5.53 -2.60 9.34
N PHE A 58 -5.98 -1.62 8.57
CA PHE A 58 -5.18 -0.45 8.20
C PHE A 58 -6.07 0.77 8.00
N SER A 59 -5.46 1.95 7.99
CA SER A 59 -6.10 3.24 7.76
C SER A 59 -5.22 4.12 6.87
N ASN A 60 -5.68 5.35 6.58
CA ASN A 60 -4.87 6.32 5.85
C ASN A 60 -3.50 6.54 6.50
N GLY A 61 -2.46 6.69 5.66
CA GLY A 61 -1.06 6.81 6.04
C GLY A 61 -0.33 5.47 6.20
N ASP A 62 -1.03 4.34 6.19
CA ASP A 62 -0.38 3.03 6.29
C ASP A 62 0.16 2.56 4.93
N THR A 63 1.23 1.78 4.98
CA THR A 63 1.76 1.02 3.84
C THR A 63 1.50 -0.47 4.05
N LEU A 64 0.90 -1.10 3.04
CA LEU A 64 0.70 -2.55 2.99
C LEU A 64 1.87 -3.20 2.26
N LEU A 65 2.53 -4.14 2.89
CA LEU A 65 3.59 -4.97 2.30
C LEU A 65 3.11 -6.42 2.27
N ALA A 66 3.13 -7.06 1.10
CA ALA A 66 2.92 -8.49 1.01
C ALA A 66 4.09 -9.22 1.68
N ARG A 67 3.80 -10.24 2.51
CA ARG A 67 4.80 -10.99 3.28
C ARG A 67 5.09 -12.40 2.76
N ILE A 68 4.37 -12.84 1.73
CA ILE A 68 4.37 -14.23 1.25
C ILE A 68 4.91 -14.32 -0.18
N THR A 69 5.59 -15.43 -0.49
CA THR A 69 5.99 -15.84 -1.85
C THR A 69 4.75 -16.07 -2.75
N PRO A 70 4.74 -15.66 -4.04
CA PRO A 70 5.75 -14.83 -4.72
C PRO A 70 5.42 -13.31 -4.62
N CYS A 71 4.44 -12.94 -3.81
CA CYS A 71 3.89 -11.57 -3.79
C CYS A 71 4.93 -10.55 -3.31
N LEU A 72 5.72 -10.89 -2.28
CA LEU A 72 6.80 -10.03 -1.79
C LEU A 72 7.90 -9.86 -2.84
N GLU A 73 8.33 -10.95 -3.46
CA GLU A 73 9.36 -10.97 -4.51
C GLU A 73 8.96 -10.13 -5.72
N ASN A 74 7.64 -10.13 -6.03
CA ASN A 74 7.07 -9.32 -7.11
C ASN A 74 6.81 -7.86 -6.70
N GLY A 75 7.18 -7.45 -5.48
CA GLY A 75 7.04 -6.09 -4.99
C GLY A 75 5.60 -5.65 -4.75
N LYS A 76 4.67 -6.57 -4.46
CA LYS A 76 3.27 -6.22 -4.11
C LYS A 76 3.21 -5.40 -2.83
N THR A 77 2.93 -4.12 -3.00
CA THR A 77 2.91 -3.10 -1.95
C THR A 77 1.83 -2.08 -2.28
N ALA A 78 1.20 -1.47 -1.29
CA ALA A 78 0.27 -0.37 -1.52
C ALA A 78 0.38 0.70 -0.43
N TYR A 79 0.25 1.95 -0.83
CA TYR A 79 0.07 3.10 0.06
C TYR A 79 -1.42 3.38 0.24
N ILE A 80 -1.84 3.58 1.47
CA ILE A 80 -3.25 3.81 1.81
C ILE A 80 -3.44 5.27 2.19
N ASN A 81 -4.10 6.04 1.32
CA ASN A 81 -4.48 7.43 1.63
C ASN A 81 -5.79 7.87 0.94
N PHE A 82 -6.64 6.92 0.58
CA PHE A 82 -7.89 7.14 -0.17
C PHE A 82 -9.15 6.71 0.62
N LEU A 83 -8.99 6.33 1.87
CA LEU A 83 -10.10 6.04 2.77
C LEU A 83 -10.73 7.36 3.23
N ASN A 84 -11.97 7.28 3.76
CA ASN A 84 -12.59 8.42 4.44
C ASN A 84 -11.83 8.72 5.77
N ASP A 85 -12.10 9.89 6.34
CA ASP A 85 -11.53 10.23 7.64
C ASP A 85 -11.93 9.19 8.69
N GLU A 86 -10.96 8.78 9.52
CA GLU A 86 -11.12 7.76 10.58
C GLU A 86 -11.56 6.37 10.09
N GLU A 87 -11.69 6.14 8.79
CA GLU A 87 -12.07 4.84 8.24
C GLU A 87 -10.96 3.80 8.47
N VAL A 88 -11.38 2.63 8.94
CA VAL A 88 -10.51 1.44 9.05
C VAL A 88 -10.96 0.44 7.99
N ALA A 89 -10.03 0.09 7.10
CA ALA A 89 -10.19 -0.98 6.13
C ALA A 89 -9.43 -2.23 6.58
N PHE A 90 -9.62 -3.33 5.88
CA PHE A 90 -8.92 -4.58 6.16
C PHE A 90 -8.55 -5.33 4.89
N GLY A 91 -7.69 -6.32 5.02
CA GLY A 91 -7.25 -7.13 3.89
C GLY A 91 -6.65 -8.45 4.32
N SER A 92 -5.87 -9.05 3.43
CA SER A 92 -5.26 -10.35 3.64
C SER A 92 -4.48 -10.44 4.97
N THR A 93 -4.50 -11.62 5.61
CA THR A 93 -3.62 -11.97 6.73
C THR A 93 -2.14 -12.01 6.31
N GLU A 94 -1.88 -12.06 5.02
CA GLU A 94 -0.54 -12.09 4.44
C GLU A 94 0.02 -10.67 4.15
N TYR A 95 -0.50 -9.66 4.84
CA TYR A 95 0.08 -8.31 4.86
C TYR A 95 0.92 -8.09 6.13
N ILE A 96 1.97 -7.29 5.98
CA ILE A 96 2.57 -6.51 7.06
C ILE A 96 2.12 -5.07 6.83
N VAL A 97 1.56 -4.45 7.86
CA VAL A 97 1.13 -3.05 7.85
C VAL A 97 2.21 -2.21 8.52
N LEU A 98 2.74 -1.25 7.79
CA LEU A 98 3.69 -0.26 8.31
C LEU A 98 2.95 1.05 8.52
N ALA A 99 2.85 1.52 9.76
CA ALA A 99 2.26 2.80 10.09
C ALA A 99 3.35 3.77 10.57
N PRO A 100 3.40 5.02 10.07
CA PRO A 100 4.46 5.94 10.43
C PRO A 100 4.40 6.34 11.91
N LYS A 101 5.55 6.47 12.54
CA LYS A 101 5.68 7.13 13.83
C LYS A 101 5.71 8.65 13.65
N SER A 102 5.51 9.38 14.74
CA SER A 102 5.55 10.85 14.73
C SER A 102 6.83 11.39 14.08
N GLY A 103 6.69 12.35 13.17
CA GLY A 103 7.80 12.97 12.44
C GLY A 103 8.32 12.16 11.25
N VAL A 104 7.68 11.04 10.91
CA VAL A 104 7.99 10.25 9.72
C VAL A 104 6.87 10.43 8.69
N PRO A 105 7.15 10.96 7.50
CA PRO A 105 6.16 11.05 6.42
C PRO A 105 5.67 9.66 6.01
N SER A 106 4.37 9.52 5.81
CA SER A 106 3.77 8.24 5.42
C SER A 106 4.28 7.72 4.08
N GLU A 107 4.53 8.62 3.14
CA GLU A 107 5.09 8.35 1.82
C GLU A 107 6.50 7.76 1.89
N PHE A 108 7.27 8.14 2.94
CA PHE A 108 8.60 7.60 3.16
C PHE A 108 8.57 6.10 3.40
N LEU A 109 7.62 5.62 4.21
CA LEU A 109 7.49 4.19 4.48
C LEU A 109 7.10 3.40 3.21
N TYR A 110 6.25 3.97 2.36
CA TYR A 110 5.92 3.36 1.08
C TYR A 110 7.17 3.29 0.17
N CYS A 111 7.92 4.37 0.04
CA CYS A 111 9.16 4.38 -0.74
C CYS A 111 10.18 3.40 -0.19
N LEU A 112 10.32 3.31 1.14
CA LEU A 112 11.18 2.34 1.81
C LEU A 112 10.75 0.90 1.51
N ALA A 113 9.45 0.60 1.57
CA ALA A 113 8.92 -0.73 1.30
C ALA A 113 9.15 -1.19 -0.16
N ARG A 114 9.46 -0.26 -1.06
CA ARG A 114 9.82 -0.51 -2.46
C ARG A 114 11.32 -0.37 -2.75
N TYR A 115 12.09 0.02 -1.76
CA TYR A 115 13.53 0.17 -1.92
C TYR A 115 14.19 -1.20 -2.16
N PRO A 116 15.01 -1.36 -3.21
CA PRO A 116 15.54 -2.68 -3.59
C PRO A 116 16.25 -3.40 -2.46
N GLU A 117 17.11 -2.72 -1.68
CA GLU A 117 17.83 -3.33 -0.58
C GLU A 117 16.91 -3.80 0.54
N PHE A 118 15.80 -3.08 0.79
CA PHE A 118 14.78 -3.49 1.76
C PHE A 118 14.04 -4.74 1.28
N VAL A 119 13.64 -4.78 0.00
CA VAL A 119 12.97 -5.94 -0.58
C VAL A 119 13.91 -7.15 -0.59
N ASP A 120 15.16 -6.98 -0.98
CA ASP A 120 16.18 -8.04 -0.95
C ASP A 120 16.40 -8.59 0.47
N TYR A 121 16.47 -7.70 1.46
CA TYR A 121 16.55 -8.11 2.86
C TYR A 121 15.33 -8.92 3.28
N ALA A 122 14.12 -8.45 2.94
CA ALA A 122 12.89 -9.12 3.28
C ALA A 122 12.82 -10.52 2.65
N VAL A 123 13.18 -10.65 1.37
CA VAL A 123 13.20 -11.92 0.63
C VAL A 123 14.24 -12.89 1.20
N LYS A 124 15.48 -12.44 1.47
CA LYS A 124 16.54 -13.27 2.06
C LYS A 124 16.20 -13.81 3.45
N ASN A 125 15.30 -13.15 4.16
CA ASN A 125 14.87 -13.54 5.51
C ASN A 125 13.50 -14.22 5.54
N MET A 126 12.97 -14.65 4.39
CA MET A 126 11.77 -15.46 4.34
C MET A 126 12.02 -16.87 4.87
N ASN A 127 11.05 -17.40 5.61
CA ASN A 127 11.09 -18.74 6.18
C ASN A 127 9.82 -19.53 5.81
N GLY A 128 9.94 -20.84 5.72
CA GLY A 128 8.82 -21.75 5.41
C GLY A 128 9.16 -22.74 4.31
N SER A 129 8.19 -23.57 3.96
CA SER A 129 8.31 -24.54 2.86
C SER A 129 8.35 -23.86 1.50
N SER A 130 8.97 -24.51 0.52
CA SER A 130 9.04 -24.03 -0.86
C SER A 130 7.64 -23.63 -1.36
N GLY A 131 7.56 -22.43 -1.98
CA GLY A 131 6.31 -21.88 -2.51
C GLY A 131 5.36 -21.25 -1.48
N ARG A 132 5.67 -21.33 -0.16
CA ARG A 132 4.87 -20.73 0.93
C ARG A 132 5.72 -20.05 1.99
N GLN A 133 6.85 -19.48 1.57
CA GLN A 133 7.72 -18.74 2.48
C GLN A 133 7.10 -17.41 2.87
N ARG A 134 7.41 -16.96 4.09
CA ARG A 134 6.92 -15.71 4.67
C ARG A 134 8.02 -15.00 5.43
N VAL A 135 8.03 -13.68 5.36
CA VAL A 135 8.81 -12.85 6.27
C VAL A 135 7.96 -12.44 7.46
N SER A 136 8.55 -12.35 8.64
CA SER A 136 7.85 -11.87 9.84
C SER A 136 7.89 -10.33 9.94
N ALA A 137 6.91 -9.74 10.63
CA ALA A 137 6.91 -8.32 10.93
C ALA A 137 8.13 -7.93 11.78
N ASP A 138 8.53 -8.78 12.72
CA ASP A 138 9.72 -8.56 13.57
C ASP A 138 11.01 -8.53 12.73
N THR A 139 11.10 -9.39 11.72
CA THR A 139 12.22 -9.37 10.78
C THR A 139 12.27 -8.06 10.00
N ILE A 140 11.14 -7.64 9.45
CA ILE A 140 11.02 -6.34 8.75
C ILE A 140 11.40 -5.17 9.68
N GLY A 141 10.95 -5.22 10.93
CA GLY A 141 11.29 -4.20 11.94
C GLY A 141 12.78 -4.04 12.22
N ARG A 142 13.57 -5.10 12.03
CA ARG A 142 15.03 -5.11 12.25
C ARG A 142 15.86 -4.64 11.05
N PHE A 143 15.23 -4.32 9.93
CA PHE A 143 15.97 -3.74 8.80
C PHE A 143 16.63 -2.44 9.24
N VAL A 144 17.95 -2.35 9.04
CA VAL A 144 18.76 -1.19 9.43
C VAL A 144 18.90 -0.25 8.23
N LEU A 145 18.68 1.03 8.49
CA LEU A 145 18.87 2.09 7.50
C LEU A 145 19.60 3.27 8.14
N ARG A 146 20.23 4.12 7.33
CA ARG A 146 20.74 5.40 7.80
C ARG A 146 19.55 6.27 8.20
N CYS A 147 19.49 6.67 9.47
CA CYS A 147 18.38 7.44 10.00
C CYS A 147 18.35 8.84 9.34
N PRO A 148 17.30 9.20 8.57
CA PRO A 148 17.22 10.53 8.01
C PRO A 148 17.06 11.56 9.13
N SER A 149 17.72 12.71 8.99
CA SER A 149 17.50 13.82 9.91
C SER A 149 16.07 14.35 9.77
N GLN A 150 15.56 15.03 10.82
CA GLN A 150 14.23 15.68 10.74
C GLN A 150 14.12 16.64 9.56
N ARG A 151 15.19 17.35 9.24
CA ARG A 151 15.25 18.24 8.07
C ARG A 151 15.11 17.44 6.77
N ALA A 152 15.83 16.33 6.62
CA ALA A 152 15.71 15.48 5.43
C ALA A 152 14.30 14.89 5.27
N MET A 153 13.65 14.51 6.39
CA MET A 153 12.25 14.05 6.38
C MET A 153 11.30 15.18 5.93
N HIS A 154 11.49 16.40 6.43
CA HIS A 154 10.68 17.54 6.03
C HIS A 154 10.90 17.92 4.55
N ASP A 155 12.17 17.94 4.09
CA ASP A 155 12.49 18.22 2.69
C ASP A 155 11.90 17.14 1.76
N PHE A 156 11.93 15.88 2.18
CA PHE A 156 11.28 14.76 1.46
C PHE A 156 9.76 14.95 1.41
N GLU A 157 9.13 15.23 2.55
CA GLU A 157 7.68 15.41 2.66
C GLU A 157 7.18 16.54 1.74
N SER A 158 7.91 17.66 1.68
CA SER A 158 7.54 18.81 0.86
C SER A 158 7.43 18.46 -0.64
N VAL A 159 8.21 17.51 -1.13
CA VAL A 159 8.17 17.04 -2.51
C VAL A 159 7.20 15.86 -2.67
N ALA A 160 7.32 14.86 -1.77
CA ALA A 160 6.56 13.63 -1.87
C ALA A 160 5.06 13.86 -1.74
N SER A 161 4.61 14.71 -0.81
CA SER A 161 3.19 14.97 -0.58
C SER A 161 2.48 15.50 -1.83
N CYS A 162 3.14 16.37 -2.60
CA CYS A 162 2.60 16.88 -3.87
C CYS A 162 2.46 15.75 -4.90
N LEU A 163 3.52 14.95 -5.09
CA LEU A 163 3.51 13.84 -6.04
C LEU A 163 2.46 12.77 -5.69
N PHE A 164 2.36 12.39 -4.42
CA PHE A 164 1.38 11.41 -3.97
C PHE A 164 -0.05 11.94 -4.02
N THR A 165 -0.26 13.25 -3.86
CA THR A 165 -1.55 13.89 -4.08
C THR A 165 -1.97 13.78 -5.55
N GLU A 166 -1.10 14.10 -6.49
CA GLU A 166 -1.38 13.92 -7.93
C GLU A 166 -1.63 12.45 -8.28
N MET A 167 -0.81 11.54 -7.77
CA MET A 167 -1.04 10.09 -7.95
C MET A 167 -2.39 9.65 -7.41
N LYS A 168 -2.84 10.19 -6.26
CA LYS A 168 -4.17 9.92 -5.70
C LYS A 168 -5.29 10.43 -6.60
N ASN A 169 -5.14 11.65 -7.16
CA ASN A 169 -6.12 12.22 -8.08
C ASN A 169 -6.27 11.32 -9.32
N HIS A 170 -5.16 10.96 -9.96
CA HIS A 170 -5.18 10.03 -11.10
C HIS A 170 -5.72 8.64 -10.76
N PHE A 171 -5.43 8.14 -9.56
CA PHE A 171 -6.03 6.90 -9.08
C PHE A 171 -7.56 7.01 -9.02
N GLY A 172 -8.09 8.10 -8.46
CA GLY A 172 -9.55 8.35 -8.40
C GLY A 172 -10.18 8.51 -9.80
N GLU A 173 -9.50 9.16 -10.74
CA GLU A 173 -9.94 9.26 -12.13
C GLU A 173 -9.97 7.90 -12.82
N ASN A 174 -8.91 7.10 -12.66
CA ASN A 174 -8.83 5.77 -13.24
C ASN A 174 -9.95 4.84 -12.74
N LEU A 175 -10.34 4.94 -11.47
CA LEU A 175 -11.48 4.19 -10.94
C LEU A 175 -12.79 4.59 -11.65
N LYS A 176 -13.05 5.89 -11.81
CA LYS A 176 -14.22 6.39 -12.51
C LYS A 176 -14.25 5.96 -13.98
N ILE A 177 -13.11 6.01 -14.66
CA ILE A 177 -12.99 5.57 -16.04
C ILE A 177 -13.24 4.06 -16.16
N ALA A 178 -12.73 3.28 -15.21
CA ALA A 178 -12.98 1.84 -15.16
C ALA A 178 -14.47 1.52 -14.95
N GLU A 179 -15.14 2.20 -14.02
CA GLU A 179 -16.59 2.08 -13.79
C GLU A 179 -17.39 2.45 -15.06
N LEU A 180 -17.03 3.53 -15.74
CA LEU A 180 -17.66 3.96 -16.98
C LEU A 180 -17.47 2.94 -18.09
N ARG A 181 -16.26 2.43 -18.28
CA ARG A 181 -15.95 1.36 -19.24
C ARG A 181 -16.83 0.13 -18.99
N ASP A 182 -16.87 -0.32 -17.74
CA ASP A 182 -17.58 -1.55 -17.35
C ASP A 182 -19.09 -1.39 -17.47
N ALA A 183 -19.62 -0.17 -17.31
CA ALA A 183 -21.04 0.15 -17.55
C ALA A 183 -21.38 0.24 -19.05
N LEU A 184 -20.49 0.76 -19.89
CA LEU A 184 -20.74 0.99 -21.30
C LEU A 184 -20.45 -0.24 -22.18
N LEU A 185 -19.43 -1.01 -21.86
CA LEU A 185 -18.98 -2.13 -22.69
C LEU A 185 -20.09 -3.16 -22.97
N PRO A 186 -20.89 -3.62 -22.00
CA PRO A 186 -22.00 -4.54 -22.27
C PRO A 186 -23.07 -3.93 -23.19
N LYS A 187 -23.35 -2.64 -23.05
CA LYS A 187 -24.35 -1.92 -23.86
C LYS A 187 -23.92 -1.73 -25.31
N LEU A 188 -22.62 -1.50 -25.51
CA LEU A 188 -22.03 -1.44 -26.84
C LEU A 188 -22.04 -2.82 -27.52
N MET A 189 -21.69 -3.87 -26.75
CA MET A 189 -21.65 -5.24 -27.29
C MET A 189 -23.06 -5.79 -27.60
N SER A 190 -24.08 -5.36 -26.86
CA SER A 190 -25.47 -5.75 -27.12
C SER A 190 -26.15 -4.95 -28.23
N GLY A 191 -25.52 -3.86 -28.71
CA GLY A 191 -26.13 -2.95 -29.68
C GLY A 191 -27.18 -1.99 -29.07
N GLU A 192 -27.29 -1.94 -27.73
CA GLU A 192 -28.16 -0.97 -27.02
C GLU A 192 -27.71 0.48 -27.27
N ILE A 193 -26.39 0.68 -27.42
CA ILE A 193 -25.79 1.95 -27.81
C ILE A 193 -25.29 1.81 -29.25
N ASP A 194 -25.92 2.54 -30.18
CA ASP A 194 -25.47 2.61 -31.56
C ASP A 194 -24.41 3.68 -31.74
N VAL A 195 -23.21 3.26 -32.14
CA VAL A 195 -22.05 4.14 -32.41
C VAL A 195 -21.82 4.39 -33.90
N SER A 196 -22.66 3.89 -34.78
CA SER A 196 -22.48 4.00 -36.24
C SER A 196 -22.48 5.45 -36.74
N THR A 197 -23.02 6.38 -35.96
CA THR A 197 -23.10 7.81 -36.25
C THR A 197 -21.97 8.63 -35.67
N LEU A 198 -21.12 8.05 -34.81
CA LEU A 198 -19.97 8.74 -34.21
C LEU A 198 -18.85 8.89 -35.25
N ARG A 199 -18.56 10.12 -35.64
CA ARG A 199 -17.36 10.43 -36.42
C ARG A 199 -16.16 10.53 -35.46
N VAL A 200 -15.18 9.67 -35.64
CA VAL A 200 -13.87 9.72 -34.98
C VAL A 200 -12.94 10.65 -35.77
#